data_3cddaa33457fc10bf6a38a4682820071
#
_entry.id   3cddaa33457fc10bf6a38a4682820071
#
_cell.length_a   1.000
_cell.length_b   1.000
_cell.length_c   1.000
_cell.angle_alpha   90.00
_cell.angle_beta   90.00
_cell.angle_gamma   90.00
#
_symmetry.space_group_name_H-M   'P 1'
#
loop_
_entity.id
_entity.type
_entity.pdbx_description
1 polymer ?
#
loop_
_entity_poly.entity_id
_entity_poly.type
_entity_poly.pdbx_seq_one_letter_code
_entity_poly.pdbx_strand_id
1 'polypeptide(L)'
;MYYFITFRTYGTWLHGDERGSVDRAHNQVGTELLAPDANLERYRRQLMKSPPVHLDGERRACVESTLREVATHRGWAIHALNVLSNHVHVVVETDETPENAKPEKALNDFKAWATRRLRESGSLSNAAEVWEHHGSTRYLKTEEAVASACHYVLNCQDE
;
A
#
# COMPACT_ATOMS: atom_id res chain seq x y z
N MET A 1 -12.24 -14.21 -0.08
CA MET A 1 -10.87 -14.45 -0.58
C MET A 1 -9.88 -13.69 0.28
N TYR A 2 -8.67 -14.20 0.39
CA TYR A 2 -7.60 -13.59 1.18
C TYR A 2 -6.61 -12.90 0.26
N TYR A 3 -6.32 -11.62 0.54
CA TYR A 3 -5.35 -10.83 -0.21
C TYR A 3 -4.26 -10.28 0.72
N PHE A 4 -3.03 -10.31 0.24
CA PHE A 4 -1.94 -9.51 0.79
C PHE A 4 -1.78 -8.27 -0.06
N ILE A 5 -2.07 -7.10 0.51
CA ILE A 5 -2.08 -5.83 -0.17
C ILE A 5 -0.97 -4.95 0.37
N THR A 6 -0.20 -4.36 -0.53
CA THR A 6 0.84 -3.38 -0.21
C THR A 6 0.66 -2.14 -1.07
N PHE A 7 0.71 -0.97 -0.47
CA PHE A 7 0.73 0.30 -1.21
C PHE A 7 1.61 1.32 -0.50
N ARG A 8 2.15 2.24 -1.30
CA ARG A 8 3.18 3.17 -0.85
C ARG A 8 2.69 4.59 -0.91
N THR A 9 3.25 5.43 -0.04
CA THR A 9 3.03 6.87 -0.09
C THR A 9 3.74 7.48 -1.29
N TYR A 10 3.17 8.57 -1.78
CA TYR A 10 3.67 9.27 -2.96
C TYR A 10 5.09 9.82 -2.76
N GLY A 11 5.94 9.56 -3.74
CA GLY A 11 7.28 10.15 -3.84
C GLY A 11 8.35 9.63 -2.90
N THR A 12 8.04 8.67 -2.03
CA THR A 12 8.99 8.17 -1.02
C THR A 12 9.85 7.01 -1.50
N TRP A 13 9.50 6.40 -2.64
CA TRP A 13 10.25 5.29 -3.24
C TRP A 13 10.11 5.36 -4.76
N LEU A 14 10.94 6.18 -5.39
CA LEU A 14 10.90 6.43 -6.82
C LEU A 14 11.62 5.34 -7.62
N HIS A 15 11.27 5.21 -8.90
CA HIS A 15 12.02 4.37 -9.83
C HIS A 15 13.47 4.86 -9.91
N GLY A 16 14.43 3.93 -9.82
CA GLY A 16 15.85 4.22 -9.73
C GLY A 16 16.40 4.38 -8.32
N ASP A 17 15.53 4.31 -7.29
CA ASP A 17 15.94 4.34 -5.89
C ASP A 17 16.94 3.20 -5.59
N GLU A 18 17.92 3.46 -4.70
CA GLU A 18 18.97 2.48 -4.33
C GLU A 18 18.42 1.20 -3.71
N ARG A 19 17.21 1.23 -3.13
CA ARG A 19 16.51 0.06 -2.58
C ARG A 19 15.92 -0.85 -3.66
N GLY A 20 16.00 -0.46 -4.94
CA GLY A 20 15.27 -1.09 -6.04
C GLY A 20 13.82 -0.63 -6.10
N SER A 21 13.17 -0.82 -7.24
CA SER A 21 11.80 -0.37 -7.45
C SER A 21 11.04 -1.29 -8.39
N VAL A 22 9.73 -1.04 -8.54
CA VAL A 22 8.82 -1.87 -9.34
C VAL A 22 8.12 -0.99 -10.36
N ASP A 23 8.11 -1.43 -11.62
CA ASP A 23 7.31 -0.85 -12.69
C ASP A 23 6.31 -1.88 -13.23
N ARG A 24 5.61 -1.56 -14.34
CA ARG A 24 4.63 -2.48 -14.93
C ARG A 24 5.21 -3.83 -15.34
N ALA A 25 6.48 -3.87 -15.76
CA ALA A 25 7.15 -5.09 -16.18
C ALA A 25 7.67 -5.91 -15.00
N HIS A 26 7.84 -5.28 -13.83
CA HIS A 26 8.50 -5.86 -12.65
C HIS A 26 7.58 -5.95 -11.42
N ASN A 27 6.25 -5.88 -11.58
CA ASN A 27 5.31 -5.85 -10.45
C ASN A 27 4.70 -7.22 -10.11
N GLN A 28 5.13 -8.29 -10.75
CA GLN A 28 4.68 -9.65 -10.44
C GLN A 28 5.61 -10.32 -9.44
N VAL A 29 5.05 -11.20 -8.60
CA VAL A 29 5.82 -11.98 -7.63
C VAL A 29 6.89 -12.80 -8.36
N GLY A 30 8.13 -12.71 -7.91
CA GLY A 30 9.27 -13.40 -8.51
C GLY A 30 9.97 -12.63 -9.65
N THR A 31 9.46 -11.46 -10.05
CA THR A 31 10.11 -10.57 -11.01
C THR A 31 11.18 -9.74 -10.28
N GLU A 32 12.29 -9.50 -10.94
CA GLU A 32 13.36 -8.65 -10.41
C GLU A 32 12.88 -7.19 -10.27
N LEU A 33 13.34 -6.54 -9.20
CA LEU A 33 13.17 -5.11 -9.03
C LEU A 33 14.01 -4.35 -10.05
N LEU A 34 13.58 -3.13 -10.39
CA LEU A 34 14.41 -2.22 -11.18
C LEU A 34 15.74 -1.97 -10.46
N ALA A 35 16.83 -2.04 -11.19
CA ALA A 35 18.15 -1.73 -10.67
C ALA A 35 18.23 -0.28 -10.16
N PRO A 36 19.02 -0.03 -9.10
CA PRO A 36 19.27 1.34 -8.66
C PRO A 36 19.87 2.19 -9.78
N ASP A 37 19.32 3.38 -9.98
CA ASP A 37 19.78 4.36 -10.98
C ASP A 37 19.50 5.78 -10.46
N ALA A 38 20.54 6.47 -10.02
CA ALA A 38 20.45 7.81 -9.47
C ALA A 38 19.93 8.85 -10.49
N ASN A 39 20.21 8.68 -11.77
CA ASN A 39 19.71 9.57 -12.81
C ASN A 39 18.21 9.36 -13.04
N LEU A 40 17.75 8.13 -13.08
CA LEU A 40 16.35 7.80 -13.21
C LEU A 40 15.55 8.30 -11.99
N GLU A 41 16.05 8.08 -10.79
CA GLU A 41 15.44 8.60 -9.56
C GLU A 41 15.31 10.12 -9.60
N ARG A 42 16.38 10.83 -9.98
CA ARG A 42 16.40 12.29 -10.11
C ARG A 42 15.40 12.78 -11.14
N TYR A 43 15.31 12.11 -12.28
CA TYR A 43 14.35 12.42 -13.33
C TYR A 43 12.91 12.24 -12.82
N ARG A 44 12.62 11.13 -12.17
CA ARG A 44 11.29 10.84 -11.59
C ARG A 44 10.91 11.86 -10.53
N ARG A 45 11.88 12.28 -9.70
CA ARG A 45 11.66 13.32 -8.69
C ARG A 45 11.28 14.66 -9.32
N GLN A 46 11.88 15.02 -10.45
CA GLN A 46 11.52 16.23 -11.18
C GLN A 46 10.11 16.18 -11.78
N LEU A 47 9.58 14.98 -12.06
CA LEU A 47 8.23 14.80 -12.59
C LEU A 47 7.15 14.80 -11.48
N MET A 48 7.52 14.85 -10.22
CA MET A 48 6.56 14.84 -9.12
C MET A 48 5.67 16.07 -9.13
N LYS A 49 4.35 15.83 -8.93
CA LYS A 49 3.33 16.89 -8.92
C LYS A 49 3.21 17.59 -7.57
N SER A 50 3.67 16.93 -6.52
CA SER A 50 3.62 17.43 -5.14
C SER A 50 4.75 16.83 -4.32
N PRO A 51 5.04 17.36 -3.11
CA PRO A 51 6.10 16.81 -2.26
C PRO A 51 5.85 15.36 -1.85
N PRO A 52 6.92 14.61 -1.52
CA PRO A 52 6.78 13.28 -0.95
C PRO A 52 5.93 13.29 0.32
N VAL A 53 5.15 12.24 0.53
CA VAL A 53 4.31 12.09 1.71
C VAL A 53 4.92 11.07 2.66
N HIS A 54 5.19 11.48 3.89
CA HIS A 54 5.59 10.61 4.99
C HIS A 54 4.48 10.54 6.03
N LEU A 55 4.26 9.36 6.57
CA LEU A 55 3.25 9.14 7.60
C LEU A 55 3.94 9.20 8.97
N ASP A 56 3.76 10.32 9.68
CA ASP A 56 4.14 10.43 11.08
C ASP A 56 3.18 9.62 11.97
N GLY A 57 3.37 9.68 13.28
CA GLY A 57 2.55 8.89 14.22
C GLY A 57 1.05 9.18 14.10
N GLU A 58 0.65 10.44 13.93
CA GLU A 58 -0.76 10.82 13.80
C GLU A 58 -1.36 10.35 12.47
N ARG A 59 -0.62 10.51 11.39
CA ARG A 59 -1.05 10.05 10.06
C ARG A 59 -1.13 8.54 10.00
N ARG A 60 -0.19 7.82 10.59
CA ARG A 60 -0.23 6.35 10.67
C ARG A 60 -1.46 5.88 11.45
N ALA A 61 -1.75 6.48 12.59
CA ALA A 61 -2.95 6.16 13.37
C ALA A 61 -4.23 6.45 12.58
N CYS A 62 -4.27 7.55 11.85
CA CYS A 62 -5.40 7.89 10.99
C CYS A 62 -5.62 6.85 9.89
N VAL A 63 -4.56 6.45 9.20
CA VAL A 63 -4.64 5.43 8.14
C VAL A 63 -5.07 4.09 8.74
N GLU A 64 -4.46 3.65 9.84
CA GLU A 64 -4.82 2.39 10.48
C GLU A 64 -6.31 2.34 10.87
N SER A 65 -6.80 3.35 11.58
CA SER A 65 -8.20 3.40 11.98
C SER A 65 -9.15 3.45 10.78
N THR A 66 -8.75 4.15 9.72
CA THR A 66 -9.55 4.24 8.49
C THR A 66 -9.65 2.89 7.78
N LEU A 67 -8.55 2.16 7.65
CA LEU A 67 -8.58 0.84 7.02
C LEU A 67 -9.47 -0.14 7.79
N ARG A 68 -9.42 -0.10 9.11
CA ARG A 68 -10.32 -0.91 9.95
C ARG A 68 -11.79 -0.50 9.77
N GLU A 69 -12.07 0.78 9.67
CA GLU A 69 -13.41 1.30 9.40
C GLU A 69 -13.94 0.84 8.04
N VAL A 70 -13.10 0.91 6.99
CA VAL A 70 -13.47 0.41 5.65
C VAL A 70 -13.80 -1.09 5.69
N ALA A 71 -12.96 -1.88 6.34
CA ALA A 71 -13.18 -3.31 6.45
C ALA A 71 -14.51 -3.61 7.15
N THR A 72 -14.80 -2.94 8.27
CA THR A 72 -16.07 -3.08 8.98
C THR A 72 -17.26 -2.70 8.09
N HIS A 73 -17.16 -1.58 7.39
CA HIS A 73 -18.21 -1.10 6.49
C HIS A 73 -18.49 -2.06 5.32
N ARG A 74 -17.43 -2.68 4.79
CA ARG A 74 -17.53 -3.63 3.68
C ARG A 74 -17.83 -5.06 4.10
N GLY A 75 -17.81 -5.38 5.38
CA GLY A 75 -17.93 -6.73 5.88
C GLY A 75 -16.68 -7.59 5.64
N TRP A 76 -15.52 -6.96 5.53
CA TRP A 76 -14.23 -7.63 5.40
C TRP A 76 -13.57 -7.84 6.76
N ALA A 77 -12.69 -8.84 6.84
CA ALA A 77 -11.90 -9.11 8.04
C ALA A 77 -10.42 -8.78 7.79
N ILE A 78 -9.84 -7.94 8.63
CA ILE A 78 -8.40 -7.68 8.61
C ILE A 78 -7.72 -8.67 9.54
N HIS A 79 -6.82 -9.49 8.99
CA HIS A 79 -6.05 -10.49 9.74
C HIS A 79 -4.71 -9.97 10.22
N ALA A 80 -4.10 -9.04 9.47
CA ALA A 80 -2.89 -8.34 9.87
C ALA A 80 -2.84 -6.96 9.18
N LEU A 81 -2.35 -5.97 9.88
CA LEU A 81 -2.22 -4.60 9.37
C LEU A 81 -1.00 -3.95 9.99
N ASN A 82 -0.17 -3.36 9.15
CA ASN A 82 0.95 -2.53 9.59
C ASN A 82 1.06 -1.30 8.71
N VAL A 83 0.96 -0.14 9.33
CA VAL A 83 1.12 1.16 8.66
C VAL A 83 2.48 1.71 9.05
N LEU A 84 3.36 1.80 8.07
CA LEU A 84 4.72 2.30 8.23
C LEU A 84 4.83 3.76 7.75
N SER A 85 6.00 4.34 7.85
CA SER A 85 6.19 5.76 7.51
C SER A 85 5.92 6.07 6.04
N ASN A 86 6.13 5.11 5.15
CA ASN A 86 6.05 5.30 3.70
C ASN A 86 5.28 4.20 2.96
N HIS A 87 4.71 3.24 3.65
CA HIS A 87 3.90 2.19 3.03
C HIS A 87 2.99 1.49 4.02
N VAL A 88 2.06 0.73 3.48
CA VAL A 88 1.06 -0.03 4.24
C VAL A 88 1.09 -1.47 3.77
N HIS A 89 1.04 -2.40 4.71
CA HIS A 89 0.80 -3.81 4.47
C HIS A 89 -0.48 -4.25 5.17
N VAL A 90 -1.35 -4.94 4.47
CA VAL A 90 -2.56 -5.49 5.06
C VAL A 90 -2.87 -6.88 4.49
N VAL A 91 -3.26 -7.79 5.38
CA VAL A 91 -3.85 -9.08 5.00
C VAL A 91 -5.34 -8.97 5.30
N VAL A 92 -6.15 -9.06 4.27
CA VAL A 92 -7.60 -8.87 4.34
C VAL A 92 -8.34 -10.05 3.72
N GLU A 93 -9.42 -10.46 4.38
CA GLU A 93 -10.37 -11.44 3.86
C GLU A 93 -11.61 -10.69 3.39
N THR A 94 -11.99 -10.93 2.13
CA THR A 94 -13.19 -10.36 1.52
C THR A 94 -14.26 -11.44 1.30
N ASP A 95 -15.47 -11.01 1.03
CA ASP A 95 -16.59 -11.88 0.69
C ASP A 95 -16.60 -12.31 -0.79
N GLU A 96 -15.57 -11.95 -1.55
CA GLU A 96 -15.46 -12.30 -2.96
C GLU A 96 -15.24 -13.81 -3.17
N THR A 97 -15.73 -14.29 -4.31
CA THR A 97 -15.45 -15.65 -4.82
C THR A 97 -14.49 -15.58 -6.00
N PRO A 98 -13.85 -16.70 -6.41
CA PRO A 98 -12.96 -16.68 -7.57
C PRO A 98 -13.61 -16.14 -8.85
N GLU A 99 -14.92 -16.32 -9.00
CA GLU A 99 -15.66 -15.89 -10.19
C GLU A 99 -15.90 -14.38 -10.24
N ASN A 100 -15.97 -13.72 -9.07
CA ASN A 100 -16.24 -12.27 -8.99
C ASN A 100 -15.09 -11.48 -8.37
N ALA A 101 -13.93 -12.09 -8.21
CA ALA A 101 -12.79 -11.47 -7.57
C ALA A 101 -12.32 -10.22 -8.29
N LYS A 102 -12.18 -9.14 -7.51
CA LYS A 102 -11.67 -7.84 -7.96
C LYS A 102 -10.62 -7.36 -6.96
N PRO A 103 -9.40 -7.91 -6.99
CA PRO A 103 -8.38 -7.64 -5.98
C PRO A 103 -8.06 -6.16 -5.82
N GLU A 104 -8.12 -5.39 -6.90
CA GLU A 104 -7.83 -3.96 -6.88
C GLU A 104 -8.92 -3.13 -6.21
N LYS A 105 -10.12 -3.67 -6.03
CA LYS A 105 -11.20 -2.96 -5.36
C LYS A 105 -10.84 -2.65 -3.90
N ALA A 106 -10.33 -3.63 -3.17
CA ALA A 106 -9.93 -3.42 -1.79
C ALA A 106 -8.78 -2.41 -1.69
N LEU A 107 -7.77 -2.52 -2.55
CA LEU A 107 -6.67 -1.56 -2.63
C LEU A 107 -7.18 -0.14 -2.88
N ASN A 108 -8.05 0.04 -3.85
CA ASN A 108 -8.58 1.35 -4.21
C ASN A 108 -9.48 1.94 -3.12
N ASP A 109 -10.29 1.12 -2.49
CA ASP A 109 -11.14 1.54 -1.37
C ASP A 109 -10.29 2.01 -0.17
N PHE A 110 -9.26 1.25 0.19
CA PHE A 110 -8.34 1.64 1.27
C PHE A 110 -7.66 2.97 0.98
N LYS A 111 -7.11 3.13 -0.22
CA LYS A 111 -6.46 4.39 -0.63
C LYS A 111 -7.42 5.57 -0.63
N ALA A 112 -8.59 5.41 -1.21
CA ALA A 112 -9.57 6.49 -1.34
C ALA A 112 -10.07 6.97 0.03
N TRP A 113 -10.40 6.05 0.92
CA TRP A 113 -10.87 6.41 2.26
C TRP A 113 -9.76 7.03 3.10
N ALA A 114 -8.56 6.46 3.05
CA ALA A 114 -7.41 7.01 3.77
C ALA A 114 -7.06 8.42 3.29
N THR A 115 -7.07 8.66 1.98
CA THR A 115 -6.87 9.99 1.40
C THR A 115 -7.90 10.98 1.95
N ARG A 116 -9.17 10.62 1.93
CA ARG A 116 -10.24 11.48 2.43
C ARG A 116 -10.03 11.84 3.90
N ARG A 117 -9.75 10.86 4.74
CA ARG A 117 -9.56 11.09 6.18
C ARG A 117 -8.33 11.94 6.47
N LEU A 118 -7.22 11.72 5.78
CA LEU A 118 -6.01 12.52 5.92
C LEU A 118 -6.25 13.98 5.53
N ARG A 119 -7.04 14.23 4.49
CA ARG A 119 -7.42 15.58 4.08
C ARG A 119 -8.40 16.24 5.06
N GLU A 120 -9.42 15.52 5.50
CA GLU A 120 -10.40 16.00 6.48
C GLU A 120 -9.76 16.37 7.81
N SER A 121 -8.72 15.63 8.24
CA SER A 121 -7.97 15.93 9.46
C SER A 121 -7.09 17.18 9.36
N GLY A 122 -6.93 17.73 8.16
CA GLY A 122 -6.07 18.88 7.90
C GLY A 122 -4.57 18.54 7.84
N SER A 123 -4.19 17.27 7.99
CA SER A 123 -2.78 16.86 7.99
C SER A 123 -2.15 16.90 6.60
N LEU A 124 -2.95 16.83 5.55
CA LEU A 124 -2.52 16.94 4.15
C LEU A 124 -3.41 17.90 3.37
N SER A 125 -2.80 18.64 2.45
CA SER A 125 -3.48 19.52 1.53
C SER A 125 -4.38 18.73 0.57
N ASN A 126 -5.49 19.31 0.15
CA ASN A 126 -6.36 18.74 -0.89
C ASN A 126 -5.65 18.58 -2.24
N ALA A 127 -4.60 19.36 -2.49
CA ALA A 127 -3.80 19.28 -3.72
C ALA A 127 -2.68 18.24 -3.65
N ALA A 128 -2.38 17.66 -2.47
CA ALA A 128 -1.31 16.69 -2.32
C ALA A 128 -1.70 15.34 -2.92
N GLU A 129 -0.80 14.75 -3.69
CA GLU A 129 -0.87 13.33 -4.03
C GLU A 129 -0.47 12.53 -2.79
N VAL A 130 -1.26 11.55 -2.39
CA VAL A 130 -1.04 10.81 -1.14
C VAL A 130 -0.34 9.48 -1.38
N TRP A 131 -0.77 8.75 -2.41
CA TRP A 131 -0.30 7.40 -2.70
C TRP A 131 0.32 7.31 -4.08
N GLU A 132 1.28 6.40 -4.22
CA GLU A 132 1.73 5.98 -5.54
C GLU A 132 0.57 5.39 -6.33
N HIS A 133 0.65 5.50 -7.66
CA HIS A 133 -0.45 5.16 -8.56
C HIS A 133 -0.84 3.68 -8.50
N HIS A 134 0.11 2.80 -8.22
CA HIS A 134 -0.10 1.36 -8.14
C HIS A 134 0.05 0.83 -6.71
N GLY A 135 -0.16 -0.44 -6.54
CA GLY A 135 0.11 -1.21 -5.35
C GLY A 135 0.16 -2.68 -5.73
N SER A 136 0.47 -3.53 -4.78
CA SER A 136 0.49 -4.97 -4.96
C SER A 136 -0.74 -5.59 -4.32
N THR A 137 -1.43 -6.46 -5.05
CA THR A 137 -2.54 -7.25 -4.54
C THR A 137 -2.23 -8.72 -4.84
N ARG A 138 -1.81 -9.48 -3.85
CA ARG A 138 -1.48 -10.89 -3.99
C ARG A 138 -2.56 -11.75 -3.36
N TYR A 139 -3.11 -12.68 -4.13
CA TYR A 139 -4.05 -13.66 -3.62
C TYR A 139 -3.33 -14.74 -2.80
N LEU A 140 -3.84 -14.99 -1.60
CA LEU A 140 -3.30 -16.01 -0.68
C LEU A 140 -4.20 -17.25 -0.76
N LYS A 141 -3.68 -18.32 -1.33
CA LYS A 141 -4.47 -19.49 -1.71
C LYS A 141 -4.57 -20.56 -0.62
N THR A 142 -3.70 -20.53 0.37
CA THR A 142 -3.61 -21.56 1.40
C THR A 142 -3.58 -20.95 2.80
N GLU A 143 -3.94 -21.72 3.81
CA GLU A 143 -3.84 -21.28 5.21
C GLU A 143 -2.40 -20.96 5.59
N GLU A 144 -1.43 -21.72 5.09
CA GLU A 144 -0.01 -21.46 5.32
C GLU A 144 0.43 -20.15 4.69
N ALA A 145 -0.06 -19.82 3.49
CA ALA A 145 0.23 -18.55 2.84
C ALA A 145 -0.34 -17.37 3.62
N VAL A 146 -1.55 -17.50 4.15
CA VAL A 146 -2.17 -16.48 5.02
C VAL A 146 -1.37 -16.31 6.30
N ALA A 147 -1.01 -17.40 6.99
CA ALA A 147 -0.23 -17.35 8.21
C ALA A 147 1.14 -16.72 7.99
N SER A 148 1.83 -17.09 6.91
CA SER A 148 3.14 -16.52 6.55
C SER A 148 3.04 -15.02 6.24
N ALA A 149 2.03 -14.59 5.51
CA ALA A 149 1.80 -13.18 5.21
C ALA A 149 1.50 -12.38 6.46
N CYS A 150 0.66 -12.90 7.37
CA CYS A 150 0.37 -12.25 8.64
C CYS A 150 1.62 -12.10 9.52
N HIS A 151 2.42 -13.16 9.60
CA HIS A 151 3.69 -13.11 10.34
C HIS A 151 4.63 -12.04 9.76
N TYR A 152 4.77 -12.01 8.44
CA TYR A 152 5.59 -11.00 7.76
C TYR A 152 5.11 -9.59 8.07
N VAL A 153 3.79 -9.34 7.94
CA VAL A 153 3.20 -8.02 8.19
C VAL A 153 3.43 -7.54 9.62
N LEU A 154 3.33 -8.43 10.60
CA LEU A 154 3.38 -8.05 12.01
C LEU A 154 4.81 -8.06 12.60
N ASN A 155 5.74 -8.82 12.03
CA ASN A 155 7.02 -9.10 12.70
C ASN A 155 8.28 -8.87 11.86
N CYS A 156 8.17 -8.77 10.53
CA CYS A 156 9.34 -8.76 9.63
C CYS A 156 9.43 -7.47 8.82
N GLN A 157 8.96 -6.36 9.37
CA GLN A 157 8.99 -5.08 8.67
C GLN A 157 10.17 -4.24 9.14
N ASP A 158 11.01 -3.87 8.20
CA ASP A 158 12.03 -2.85 8.38
C ASP A 158 11.53 -1.53 7.77
N GLU A 159 11.66 -0.44 8.50
CA GLU A 159 11.39 0.91 8.00
C GLU A 159 12.55 1.48 7.20
#